data_7e08a4ed6efb5b180b500fdd5c320f17
#
_entry.id   7e08a4ed6efb5b180b500fdd5c320f17
#
_cell.length_a   1.000
_cell.length_b   1.000
_cell.length_c   1.000
_cell.angle_alpha   90.00
_cell.angle_beta   90.00
_cell.angle_gamma   90.00
#
_symmetry.space_group_name_H-M   'P 1'
#
loop_
_entity.id
_entity.type
_entity.pdbx_description
1 polymer ?
#
loop_
_entity_poly.entity_id
_entity_poly.type
_entity_poly.pdbx_seq_one_letter_code
_entity_poly.pdbx_strand_id
1 'polypeptide(L)'
;MARTRGGSSRAATLQIRGLNVYYGASHALQGVDLSLEQGVLSVVGRNGMGKTTLCKTIMGLVPASSGSITFGGQNLLGRTPAEIARLGIGYVPQGRRLWPSLTVDEHLRLVATDGTWSVDRIYSTFPRLAERRDNGGGQLSGGEQQMLAISRALLQNPTLLVMDEPTEGLAPVIVTQVEEMLVNLADEGDIEVLVIEQNIGVATE
;
A
#
# COMPACT_ATOMS: atom_id res chain seq x y z
N MET A 1 34.27 26.83 12.51
CA MET A 1 34.36 25.41 12.16
C MET A 1 32.96 24.92 11.85
N ALA A 2 32.56 24.88 10.59
CA ALA A 2 31.26 24.38 10.14
C ALA A 2 31.34 22.86 9.97
N ARG A 3 30.53 22.12 10.74
CA ARG A 3 30.35 20.67 10.54
C ARG A 3 29.39 20.47 9.37
N THR A 4 29.92 20.14 8.21
CA THR A 4 29.17 19.56 7.10
C THR A 4 28.64 18.18 7.58
N ARG A 5 27.32 18.07 7.76
CA ARG A 5 26.65 16.79 7.84
C ARG A 5 26.68 16.17 6.44
N GLY A 6 27.53 15.16 6.25
CA GLY A 6 27.52 14.33 5.06
C GLY A 6 26.19 13.64 4.97
N GLY A 7 25.36 14.04 4.02
CA GLY A 7 24.16 13.30 3.64
C GLY A 7 24.60 11.99 3.00
N SER A 8 24.50 10.89 3.72
CA SER A 8 24.48 9.55 3.14
C SER A 8 23.25 9.51 2.23
N SER A 9 23.46 9.45 0.93
CA SER A 9 22.39 9.17 -0.05
C SER A 9 21.86 7.76 0.28
N ARG A 10 20.74 7.71 0.99
CA ARG A 10 20.05 6.46 1.27
C ARG A 10 19.58 5.91 -0.06
N ALA A 11 19.92 4.66 -0.38
CA ALA A 11 19.45 4.01 -1.59
C ALA A 11 17.91 3.93 -1.56
N ALA A 12 17.26 4.17 -2.69
CA ALA A 12 15.81 4.08 -2.81
C ALA A 12 15.31 2.71 -2.35
N THR A 13 14.29 2.71 -1.48
CA THR A 13 13.68 1.48 -0.98
C THR A 13 12.99 0.72 -2.10
N LEU A 14 12.15 1.41 -2.92
CA LEU A 14 11.56 0.86 -4.14
C LEU A 14 12.09 1.62 -5.36
N GLN A 15 12.58 0.90 -6.35
CA GLN A 15 13.04 1.47 -7.62
C GLN A 15 12.48 0.69 -8.81
N ILE A 16 11.88 1.41 -9.74
CA ILE A 16 11.34 0.89 -11.00
C ILE A 16 12.04 1.61 -12.14
N ARG A 17 12.51 0.88 -13.15
CA ARG A 17 13.22 1.43 -14.31
C ARG A 17 12.71 0.81 -15.60
N GLY A 18 12.28 1.67 -16.55
CA GLY A 18 11.88 1.31 -17.90
C GLY A 18 10.82 0.22 -17.97
N LEU A 19 9.88 0.18 -16.98
CA LEU A 19 8.94 -0.91 -16.84
C LEU A 19 7.91 -0.91 -17.95
N ASN A 20 7.82 -2.02 -18.68
CA ASN A 20 6.83 -2.25 -19.73
C ASN A 20 5.97 -3.48 -19.41
N VAL A 21 4.65 -3.33 -19.56
CA VAL A 21 3.68 -4.41 -19.35
C VAL A 21 2.66 -4.42 -20.47
N TYR A 22 2.33 -5.60 -20.97
CA TYR A 22 1.34 -5.82 -22.02
C TYR A 22 0.24 -6.78 -21.57
N TYR A 23 -0.99 -6.49 -21.99
CA TYR A 23 -2.11 -7.44 -22.00
C TYR A 23 -2.45 -7.77 -23.46
N GLY A 24 -1.95 -8.90 -23.95
CA GLY A 24 -2.00 -9.20 -25.37
C GLY A 24 -1.31 -8.12 -26.22
N ALA A 25 -2.05 -7.45 -27.10
CA ALA A 25 -1.54 -6.33 -27.91
C ALA A 25 -1.61 -4.96 -27.18
N SER A 26 -2.25 -4.86 -26.04
CA SER A 26 -2.41 -3.61 -25.30
C SER A 26 -1.19 -3.32 -24.45
N HIS A 27 -0.49 -2.19 -24.72
CA HIS A 27 0.66 -1.70 -23.96
C HIS A 27 0.18 -0.92 -22.74
N ALA A 28 0.03 -1.59 -21.60
CA ALA A 28 -0.56 -1.05 -20.38
C ALA A 28 0.38 -0.15 -19.57
N LEU A 29 1.67 -0.51 -19.49
CA LEU A 29 2.74 0.33 -18.90
C LEU A 29 3.83 0.54 -19.94
N GLN A 30 4.23 1.79 -20.15
CA GLN A 30 5.09 2.21 -21.24
C GLN A 30 6.35 2.89 -20.70
N GLY A 31 7.38 2.11 -20.37
CA GLY A 31 8.68 2.62 -19.91
C GLY A 31 8.58 3.39 -18.59
N VAL A 32 7.83 2.88 -17.61
CA VAL A 32 7.60 3.58 -16.34
C VAL A 32 8.87 3.58 -15.50
N ASP A 33 9.26 4.76 -15.04
CA ASP A 33 10.32 5.00 -14.05
C ASP A 33 9.68 5.56 -12.77
N LEU A 34 10.10 5.02 -11.60
CA LEU A 34 9.63 5.45 -10.29
C LEU A 34 10.68 5.13 -9.23
N SER A 35 10.83 6.02 -8.26
CA SER A 35 11.73 5.82 -7.13
C SER A 35 11.04 6.31 -5.86
N LEU A 36 10.98 5.46 -4.84
CA LEU A 36 10.55 5.78 -3.49
C LEU A 36 11.73 5.59 -2.55
N GLU A 37 12.19 6.67 -1.93
CA GLU A 37 13.32 6.66 -1.00
C GLU A 37 12.85 6.59 0.44
N GLN A 38 11.87 7.42 0.80
CA GLN A 38 11.28 7.47 2.15
C GLN A 38 9.91 8.18 2.09
N GLY A 39 9.04 7.87 3.04
CA GLY A 39 7.77 8.56 3.24
C GLY A 39 6.65 8.04 2.34
N VAL A 40 5.83 8.97 1.84
CA VAL A 40 4.67 8.66 0.98
C VAL A 40 4.96 9.10 -0.45
N LEU A 41 4.81 8.18 -1.40
CA LEU A 41 4.82 8.48 -2.83
C LEU A 41 3.42 8.28 -3.40
N SER A 42 2.83 9.34 -3.95
CA SER A 42 1.54 9.29 -4.63
C SER A 42 1.71 9.28 -6.14
N VAL A 43 1.13 8.27 -6.79
CA VAL A 43 1.04 8.18 -8.25
C VAL A 43 -0.39 8.47 -8.67
N VAL A 44 -0.60 9.58 -9.35
CA VAL A 44 -1.92 10.07 -9.74
C VAL A 44 -2.14 9.94 -11.24
N GLY A 45 -3.32 9.51 -11.66
CA GLY A 45 -3.64 9.40 -13.07
C GLY A 45 -5.09 8.98 -13.32
N ARG A 46 -5.59 9.28 -14.52
CA ARG A 46 -6.96 8.91 -14.94
C ARG A 46 -7.15 7.40 -14.99
N ASN A 47 -8.40 6.94 -14.94
CA ASN A 47 -8.73 5.53 -15.15
C ASN A 47 -8.22 5.04 -16.50
N GLY A 48 -7.78 3.79 -16.55
CA GLY A 48 -7.21 3.18 -17.73
C GLY A 48 -5.72 3.50 -18.01
N MET A 49 -5.06 4.32 -17.17
CA MET A 49 -3.64 4.68 -17.34
C MET A 49 -2.65 3.63 -16.79
N GLY A 50 -3.11 2.43 -16.47
CA GLY A 50 -2.24 1.35 -16.02
C GLY A 50 -1.90 1.35 -14.52
N LYS A 51 -2.53 2.20 -13.69
CA LYS A 51 -2.26 2.31 -12.25
C LYS A 51 -2.36 0.98 -11.50
N THR A 52 -3.50 0.31 -11.59
CA THR A 52 -3.71 -1.02 -11.00
C THR A 52 -2.75 -2.07 -11.58
N THR A 53 -2.37 -1.93 -12.86
CA THR A 53 -1.35 -2.78 -13.48
C THR A 53 0.00 -2.60 -12.81
N LEU A 54 0.39 -1.37 -12.48
CA LEU A 54 1.62 -1.08 -11.75
C LEU A 54 1.63 -1.78 -10.39
N CYS A 55 0.58 -1.61 -9.57
CA CYS A 55 0.45 -2.33 -8.30
C CYS A 55 0.56 -3.86 -8.48
N LYS A 56 -0.20 -4.41 -9.43
CA LYS A 56 -0.19 -5.85 -9.68
C LYS A 56 1.17 -6.36 -10.15
N THR A 57 1.92 -5.56 -10.92
CA THR A 57 3.25 -5.95 -11.39
C THR A 57 4.26 -5.91 -10.24
N ILE A 58 4.22 -4.90 -9.37
CA ILE A 58 5.02 -4.84 -8.15
C ILE A 58 4.76 -6.08 -7.29
N MET A 59 3.50 -6.49 -7.16
CA MET A 59 3.08 -7.65 -6.35
C MET A 59 3.27 -9.01 -7.06
N GLY A 60 3.88 -9.05 -8.26
CA GLY A 60 4.10 -10.30 -8.99
C GLY A 60 2.83 -10.97 -9.53
N LEU A 61 1.70 -10.25 -9.55
CA LEU A 61 0.42 -10.75 -10.07
C LEU A 61 0.30 -10.63 -11.59
N VAL A 62 1.10 -9.74 -12.19
CA VAL A 62 1.18 -9.51 -13.63
C VAL A 62 2.65 -9.47 -14.02
N PRO A 63 3.09 -10.25 -15.02
CA PRO A 63 4.47 -10.25 -15.46
C PRO A 63 4.81 -8.96 -16.22
N ALA A 64 6.04 -8.44 -16.02
CA ALA A 64 6.60 -7.41 -16.86
C ALA A 64 7.19 -7.99 -18.14
N SER A 65 7.08 -7.25 -19.24
CA SER A 65 7.71 -7.62 -20.52
C SER A 65 9.17 -7.17 -20.59
N SER A 66 9.49 -6.04 -19.95
CA SER A 66 10.86 -5.52 -19.82
C SER A 66 10.94 -4.49 -18.69
N GLY A 67 12.15 -4.06 -18.37
CA GLY A 67 12.45 -3.16 -17.27
C GLY A 67 12.91 -3.88 -16.01
N SER A 68 12.90 -3.18 -14.87
CA SER A 68 13.29 -3.75 -13.59
C SER A 68 12.45 -3.17 -12.46
N ILE A 69 12.24 -3.98 -11.41
CA ILE A 69 11.67 -3.55 -10.14
C ILE A 69 12.58 -4.10 -9.04
N THR A 70 13.11 -3.21 -8.20
CA THR A 70 13.92 -3.61 -7.04
C THR A 70 13.35 -3.02 -5.75
N PHE A 71 13.37 -3.81 -4.69
CA PHE A 71 12.99 -3.41 -3.35
C PHE A 71 14.10 -3.80 -2.37
N GLY A 72 14.63 -2.83 -1.63
CA GLY A 72 15.79 -3.04 -0.76
C GLY A 72 16.99 -3.65 -1.51
N GLY A 73 17.18 -3.31 -2.79
CA GLY A 73 18.21 -3.88 -3.66
C GLY A 73 17.90 -5.27 -4.22
N GLN A 74 16.77 -5.88 -3.85
CA GLN A 74 16.38 -7.20 -4.35
C GLN A 74 15.44 -7.08 -5.55
N ASN A 75 15.69 -7.85 -6.62
CA ASN A 75 14.81 -7.90 -7.79
C ASN A 75 13.48 -8.57 -7.43
N LEU A 76 12.36 -7.93 -7.80
CA LEU A 76 11.00 -8.47 -7.62
C LEU A 76 10.48 -9.24 -8.83
N LEU A 77 11.01 -8.95 -10.04
CA LEU A 77 10.49 -9.59 -11.26
C LEU A 77 10.74 -11.10 -11.24
N GLY A 78 9.72 -11.86 -11.59
CA GLY A 78 9.74 -13.32 -11.59
C GLY A 78 9.48 -13.98 -10.23
N ARG A 79 9.32 -13.18 -9.15
CA ARG A 79 8.93 -13.70 -7.84
C ARG A 79 7.42 -13.90 -7.77
N THR A 80 7.00 -14.85 -6.96
CA THR A 80 5.58 -15.07 -6.62
C THR A 80 5.10 -13.99 -5.64
N PRO A 81 3.78 -13.70 -5.57
CA PRO A 81 3.22 -12.76 -4.59
C PRO A 81 3.56 -13.11 -3.14
N ALA A 82 3.63 -14.40 -2.81
CA ALA A 82 4.00 -14.86 -1.47
C ALA A 82 5.47 -14.55 -1.12
N GLU A 83 6.38 -14.67 -2.09
CA GLU A 83 7.78 -14.29 -1.91
C GLU A 83 7.93 -12.78 -1.74
N ILE A 84 7.19 -11.98 -2.52
CA ILE A 84 7.18 -10.52 -2.44
C ILE A 84 6.65 -10.05 -1.07
N ALA A 85 5.54 -10.65 -0.60
CA ALA A 85 5.01 -10.35 0.73
C ALA A 85 6.03 -10.65 1.85
N ARG A 86 6.79 -11.75 1.74
CA ARG A 86 7.85 -12.10 2.72
C ARG A 86 9.04 -11.13 2.71
N LEU A 87 9.23 -10.35 1.65
CA LEU A 87 10.22 -9.27 1.62
C LEU A 87 9.77 -8.04 2.41
N GLY A 88 8.55 -8.03 2.94
CA GLY A 88 8.00 -6.90 3.70
C GLY A 88 7.17 -5.94 2.87
N ILE A 89 6.55 -6.39 1.77
CA ILE A 89 5.64 -5.57 0.97
C ILE A 89 4.19 -5.96 1.29
N GLY A 90 3.45 -5.04 1.93
CA GLY A 90 2.02 -5.14 2.14
C GLY A 90 1.22 -4.58 0.95
N TYR A 91 0.04 -5.15 0.68
CA TYR A 91 -0.79 -4.71 -0.44
C TYR A 91 -2.25 -4.52 -0.03
N VAL A 92 -2.79 -3.35 -0.33
CA VAL A 92 -4.22 -3.04 -0.22
C VAL A 92 -4.79 -2.87 -1.63
N PRO A 93 -5.46 -3.90 -2.18
CA PRO A 93 -6.04 -3.83 -3.51
C PRO A 93 -7.30 -2.97 -3.53
N GLN A 94 -7.64 -2.44 -4.70
CA GLN A 94 -8.91 -1.80 -4.97
C GLN A 94 -10.10 -2.71 -4.58
N GLY A 95 -11.15 -2.13 -4.00
CA GLY A 95 -12.39 -2.83 -3.66
C GLY A 95 -12.37 -3.56 -2.32
N ARG A 96 -11.43 -3.22 -1.41
CA ARG A 96 -11.35 -3.63 0.02
C ARG A 96 -11.27 -5.14 0.27
N ARG A 97 -11.95 -5.97 -0.49
CA ARG A 97 -11.93 -7.47 -0.50
C ARG A 97 -12.06 -8.08 0.89
N LEU A 98 -13.11 -7.69 1.61
CA LEU A 98 -13.47 -8.26 2.90
C LEU A 98 -14.40 -9.47 2.76
N TRP A 99 -14.36 -10.38 3.71
CA TRP A 99 -15.34 -11.45 3.85
C TRP A 99 -16.55 -10.94 4.65
N PRO A 100 -17.74 -10.86 4.06
CA PRO A 100 -18.90 -10.26 4.72
C PRO A 100 -19.32 -10.95 6.02
N SER A 101 -19.05 -12.27 6.14
CA SER A 101 -19.43 -13.10 7.28
C SER A 101 -18.43 -13.09 8.43
N LEU A 102 -17.17 -12.73 8.18
CA LEU A 102 -16.19 -12.63 9.26
C LEU A 102 -16.34 -11.32 10.01
N THR A 103 -16.21 -11.37 11.34
CA THR A 103 -16.15 -10.18 12.19
C THR A 103 -14.86 -9.40 11.96
N VAL A 104 -14.80 -8.15 12.42
CA VAL A 104 -13.58 -7.34 12.41
C VAL A 104 -12.45 -8.07 13.12
N ASP A 105 -12.71 -8.61 14.33
CA ASP A 105 -11.72 -9.33 15.13
C ASP A 105 -11.19 -10.57 14.40
N GLU A 106 -12.07 -11.35 13.77
CA GLU A 106 -11.68 -12.51 12.97
C GLU A 106 -10.83 -12.14 11.76
N HIS A 107 -11.20 -11.06 11.03
CA HIS A 107 -10.39 -10.56 9.91
C HIS A 107 -8.96 -10.20 10.33
N LEU A 108 -8.82 -9.54 11.50
CA LEU A 108 -7.52 -9.11 11.99
C LEU A 108 -6.69 -10.29 12.48
N ARG A 109 -7.27 -11.18 13.30
CA ARG A 109 -6.56 -12.34 13.85
C ARG A 109 -6.13 -13.35 12.81
N LEU A 110 -6.92 -13.50 11.73
CA LEU A 110 -6.60 -14.43 10.63
C LEU A 110 -5.28 -14.10 9.94
N VAL A 111 -4.90 -12.82 9.89
CA VAL A 111 -3.73 -12.34 9.15
C VAL A 111 -2.60 -11.83 10.06
N ALA A 112 -2.83 -11.74 11.36
CA ALA A 112 -1.84 -11.21 12.30
C ALA A 112 -0.56 -12.05 12.31
N THR A 113 0.57 -11.38 12.26
CA THR A 113 1.92 -11.95 12.44
C THR A 113 2.59 -11.28 13.63
N ASP A 114 3.64 -11.91 14.16
CA ASP A 114 4.45 -11.29 15.21
C ASP A 114 5.19 -10.06 14.66
N GLY A 115 5.17 -8.96 15.42
CA GLY A 115 5.86 -7.75 15.04
C GLY A 115 5.32 -6.49 15.72
N THR A 116 5.71 -5.33 15.20
CA THR A 116 5.34 -4.00 15.71
C THR A 116 3.83 -3.75 15.60
N TRP A 117 3.20 -4.23 14.52
CA TRP A 117 1.76 -4.16 14.32
C TRP A 117 1.10 -5.40 14.91
N SER A 118 0.41 -5.22 16.04
CA SER A 118 -0.44 -6.22 16.69
C SER A 118 -1.92 -5.84 16.56
N VAL A 119 -2.81 -6.77 16.84
CA VAL A 119 -4.27 -6.50 16.87
C VAL A 119 -4.60 -5.40 17.88
N ASP A 120 -3.93 -5.38 19.04
CA ASP A 120 -4.14 -4.34 20.05
C ASP A 120 -3.67 -2.97 19.55
N ARG A 121 -2.54 -2.89 18.83
CA ARG A 121 -2.09 -1.66 18.19
C ARG A 121 -3.08 -1.18 17.12
N ILE A 122 -3.62 -2.09 16.31
CA ILE A 122 -4.68 -1.74 15.34
C ILE A 122 -5.88 -1.11 16.04
N TYR A 123 -6.38 -1.71 17.11
CA TYR A 123 -7.53 -1.16 17.84
C TYR A 123 -7.23 0.19 18.51
N SER A 124 -6.00 0.41 18.96
CA SER A 124 -5.56 1.70 19.49
C SER A 124 -5.46 2.77 18.39
N THR A 125 -4.97 2.40 17.22
CA THR A 125 -4.82 3.30 16.05
C THR A 125 -6.16 3.60 15.39
N PHE A 126 -7.07 2.62 15.36
CA PHE A 126 -8.39 2.70 14.73
C PHE A 126 -9.52 2.42 15.74
N PRO A 127 -9.85 3.36 16.65
CA PRO A 127 -10.86 3.14 17.69
C PRO A 127 -12.24 2.72 17.13
N ARG A 128 -12.60 3.21 15.92
CA ARG A 128 -13.84 2.80 15.24
C ARG A 128 -13.88 1.30 14.92
N LEU A 129 -12.74 0.68 14.60
CA LEU A 129 -12.69 -0.77 14.42
C LEU A 129 -12.85 -1.52 15.76
N ALA A 130 -12.31 -0.96 16.85
CA ALA A 130 -12.50 -1.51 18.19
C ALA A 130 -13.98 -1.51 18.61
N GLU A 131 -14.70 -0.42 18.32
CA GLU A 131 -16.17 -0.31 18.58
C GLU A 131 -16.96 -1.33 17.74
N ARG A 132 -16.46 -1.74 16.59
CA ARG A 132 -17.10 -2.64 15.63
C ARG A 132 -16.52 -4.06 15.63
N ARG A 133 -15.71 -4.40 16.64
CA ARG A 133 -14.94 -5.66 16.66
C ARG A 133 -15.76 -6.93 16.39
N ASP A 134 -17.00 -6.96 16.88
CA ASP A 134 -17.92 -8.09 16.76
C ASP A 134 -18.87 -7.98 15.54
N ASN A 135 -18.78 -6.90 14.75
CA ASN A 135 -19.58 -6.72 13.54
C ASN A 135 -18.95 -7.46 12.36
N GLY A 136 -19.78 -8.08 11.53
CA GLY A 136 -19.34 -8.67 10.26
C GLY A 136 -18.88 -7.61 9.25
N GLY A 137 -17.94 -7.98 8.37
CA GLY A 137 -17.41 -7.06 7.34
C GLY A 137 -18.49 -6.43 6.45
N GLY A 138 -19.60 -7.12 6.21
CA GLY A 138 -20.73 -6.60 5.45
C GLY A 138 -21.58 -5.56 6.18
N GLN A 139 -21.40 -5.39 7.49
CA GLN A 139 -22.15 -4.44 8.34
C GLN A 139 -21.38 -3.11 8.52
N LEU A 140 -20.16 -3.03 8.01
CA LEU A 140 -19.31 -1.86 8.13
C LEU A 140 -19.64 -0.81 7.07
N SER A 141 -19.49 0.47 7.43
CA SER A 141 -19.48 1.57 6.46
C SER A 141 -18.28 1.45 5.50
N GLY A 142 -18.34 2.15 4.36
CA GLY A 142 -17.24 2.14 3.40
C GLY A 142 -15.89 2.56 4.01
N GLY A 143 -15.89 3.55 4.89
CA GLY A 143 -14.69 3.99 5.60
C GLY A 143 -14.16 2.94 6.59
N GLU A 144 -15.04 2.33 7.38
CA GLU A 144 -14.66 1.25 8.31
C GLU A 144 -14.11 0.02 7.55
N GLN A 145 -14.72 -0.31 6.41
CA GLN A 145 -14.22 -1.37 5.53
C GLN A 145 -12.81 -1.06 5.01
N GLN A 146 -12.56 0.20 4.62
CA GLN A 146 -11.23 0.63 4.15
C GLN A 146 -10.21 0.58 5.26
N MET A 147 -10.54 1.08 6.46
CA MET A 147 -9.68 0.98 7.64
C MET A 147 -9.34 -0.48 7.97
N LEU A 148 -10.32 -1.39 7.88
CA LEU A 148 -10.10 -2.82 8.09
C LEU A 148 -9.17 -3.43 7.02
N ALA A 149 -9.33 -3.05 5.74
CA ALA A 149 -8.47 -3.53 4.67
C ALA A 149 -7.01 -3.08 4.87
N ILE A 150 -6.78 -1.82 5.25
CA ILE A 150 -5.45 -1.27 5.58
C ILE A 150 -4.88 -2.00 6.81
N SER A 151 -5.67 -2.16 7.87
CA SER A 151 -5.25 -2.84 9.11
C SER A 151 -4.78 -4.27 8.85
N ARG A 152 -5.44 -5.00 7.96
CA ARG A 152 -5.03 -6.35 7.56
C ARG A 152 -3.66 -6.36 6.88
N ALA A 153 -3.36 -5.35 6.06
CA ALA A 153 -2.04 -5.22 5.44
C ALA A 153 -0.97 -4.83 6.46
N LEU A 154 -1.26 -3.93 7.40
CA LEU A 154 -0.35 -3.54 8.48
C LEU A 154 0.03 -4.71 9.39
N LEU A 155 -0.92 -5.62 9.70
CA LEU A 155 -0.68 -6.81 10.53
C LEU A 155 0.29 -7.83 9.91
N GLN A 156 0.64 -7.68 8.64
CA GLN A 156 1.75 -8.41 8.01
C GLN A 156 3.11 -7.79 8.33
N ASN A 157 3.15 -6.70 9.12
CA ASN A 157 4.35 -5.96 9.50
C ASN A 157 5.22 -5.56 8.29
N PRO A 158 4.64 -4.90 7.26
CA PRO A 158 5.38 -4.51 6.07
C PRO A 158 6.32 -3.33 6.35
N THR A 159 7.37 -3.21 5.54
CA THR A 159 8.21 -2.01 5.45
C THR A 159 7.86 -1.14 4.25
N LEU A 160 7.11 -1.69 3.28
CA LEU A 160 6.47 -0.96 2.18
C LEU A 160 5.00 -1.34 2.10
N LEU A 161 4.11 -0.35 2.10
CA LEU A 161 2.67 -0.53 1.89
C LEU A 161 2.29 0.01 0.50
N VAL A 162 1.80 -0.87 -0.37
CA VAL A 162 1.30 -0.51 -1.70
C VAL A 162 -0.23 -0.48 -1.66
N MET A 163 -0.83 0.64 -2.08
CA MET A 163 -2.28 0.81 -2.05
C MET A 163 -2.82 1.26 -3.40
N ASP A 164 -3.85 0.55 -3.86
CA ASP A 164 -4.51 0.79 -5.14
C ASP A 164 -5.88 1.45 -4.91
N GLU A 165 -5.97 2.74 -5.18
CA GLU A 165 -7.15 3.60 -5.03
C GLU A 165 -7.83 3.48 -3.65
N PRO A 166 -7.08 3.68 -2.52
CA PRO A 166 -7.61 3.46 -1.18
C PRO A 166 -8.74 4.42 -0.79
N THR A 167 -8.90 5.56 -1.49
CA THR A 167 -9.94 6.56 -1.17
C THR A 167 -11.17 6.46 -2.09
N GLU A 168 -11.17 5.53 -3.05
CA GLU A 168 -12.27 5.38 -4.01
C GLU A 168 -13.62 5.13 -3.31
N GLY A 169 -14.62 5.94 -3.68
CA GLY A 169 -16.00 5.81 -3.17
C GLY A 169 -16.17 6.14 -1.68
N LEU A 170 -15.21 6.83 -1.07
CA LEU A 170 -15.30 7.31 0.30
C LEU A 170 -15.85 8.75 0.35
N ALA A 171 -16.52 9.08 1.46
CA ALA A 171 -16.91 10.46 1.75
C ALA A 171 -15.66 11.33 1.99
N PRO A 172 -15.67 12.62 1.62
CA PRO A 172 -14.49 13.50 1.74
C PRO A 172 -13.85 13.50 3.14
N VAL A 173 -14.64 13.51 4.20
CA VAL A 173 -14.12 13.44 5.58
C VAL A 173 -13.35 12.18 5.88
N ILE A 174 -13.72 11.05 5.28
CA ILE A 174 -13.01 9.77 5.43
C ILE A 174 -11.74 9.76 4.59
N VAL A 175 -11.76 10.38 3.40
CA VAL A 175 -10.57 10.57 2.57
C VAL A 175 -9.49 11.27 3.38
N THR A 176 -9.80 12.44 3.99
CA THR A 176 -8.86 13.18 4.83
C THR A 176 -8.32 12.33 5.99
N GLN A 177 -9.17 11.54 6.66
CA GLN A 177 -8.72 10.65 7.73
C GLN A 177 -7.74 9.57 7.25
N VAL A 178 -7.98 9.00 6.06
CA VAL A 178 -7.05 8.03 5.46
C VAL A 178 -5.73 8.70 5.10
N GLU A 179 -5.76 9.89 4.51
CA GLU A 179 -4.58 10.66 4.13
C GLU A 179 -3.72 11.00 5.37
N GLU A 180 -4.31 11.59 6.41
CA GLU A 180 -3.62 11.91 7.66
C GLU A 180 -3.00 10.66 8.30
N MET A 181 -3.71 9.54 8.30
CA MET A 181 -3.21 8.28 8.81
C MET A 181 -1.98 7.81 8.03
N LEU A 182 -1.99 7.89 6.69
CA LEU A 182 -0.86 7.47 5.85
C LEU A 182 0.38 8.34 6.07
N VAL A 183 0.20 9.65 6.19
CA VAL A 183 1.29 10.58 6.54
C VAL A 183 1.86 10.21 7.90
N ASN A 184 1.03 10.04 8.93
CA ASN A 184 1.48 9.66 10.26
C ASN A 184 2.26 8.33 10.27
N LEU A 185 1.79 7.32 9.51
CA LEU A 185 2.49 6.02 9.37
C LEU A 185 3.89 6.19 8.76
N ALA A 186 4.01 7.05 7.76
CA ALA A 186 5.29 7.29 7.10
C ALA A 186 6.24 8.15 7.98
N ASP A 187 5.69 9.09 8.75
CA ASP A 187 6.45 9.97 9.67
C ASP A 187 7.01 9.19 10.87
N GLU A 188 6.34 8.13 11.32
CA GLU A 188 6.90 7.20 12.32
C GLU A 188 8.17 6.50 11.79
N GLY A 189 8.41 6.51 10.46
CA GLY A 189 9.65 6.08 9.83
C GLY A 189 9.83 4.58 9.66
N ASP A 190 8.83 3.79 10.02
CA ASP A 190 8.88 2.33 9.97
C ASP A 190 8.32 1.75 8.66
N ILE A 191 7.50 2.53 7.93
CA ILE A 191 6.80 2.08 6.72
C ILE A 191 6.89 3.15 5.63
N GLU A 192 7.38 2.80 4.46
CA GLU A 192 7.19 3.59 3.25
C GLU A 192 5.82 3.27 2.64
N VAL A 193 5.22 4.26 1.96
CA VAL A 193 3.88 4.12 1.39
C VAL A 193 3.88 4.51 -0.09
N LEU A 194 3.45 3.60 -0.95
CA LEU A 194 3.11 3.88 -2.35
C LEU A 194 1.59 3.90 -2.50
N VAL A 195 1.03 5.07 -2.75
CA VAL A 195 -0.41 5.25 -3.00
C VAL A 195 -0.65 5.48 -4.47
N ILE A 196 -1.57 4.76 -5.04
CA ILE A 196 -2.04 4.97 -6.40
C ILE A 196 -3.47 5.50 -6.35
N GLU A 197 -3.68 6.70 -6.93
CA GLU A 197 -4.96 7.42 -6.84
C GLU A 197 -5.42 7.97 -8.18
N GLN A 198 -6.73 8.25 -8.27
CA GLN A 198 -7.35 8.89 -9.42
C GLN A 198 -7.35 10.42 -9.32
N ASN A 199 -7.45 10.97 -8.12
CA ASN A 199 -7.58 12.41 -7.84
C ASN A 199 -6.42 12.94 -6.97
N ILE A 200 -6.12 14.24 -7.14
CA ILE A 200 -4.97 14.95 -6.53
C ILE A 200 -5.22 15.32 -5.04
N GLY A 201 -6.13 14.69 -4.31
CA GLY A 201 -6.33 15.00 -2.90
C GLY A 201 -5.14 14.63 -2.00
N VAL A 202 -4.41 13.59 -2.36
CA VAL A 202 -3.31 12.99 -1.57
C VAL A 202 -1.91 13.57 -1.89
N ALA A 203 -1.79 14.51 -2.84
CA ALA A 203 -0.51 14.85 -3.45
C ALA A 203 0.06 16.22 -3.05
N THR A 204 -0.46 16.89 -2.02
CA THR A 204 0.05 18.21 -1.64
C THR A 204 0.28 18.33 -0.13
N GLU A 205 1.47 17.98 0.29
CA GLU A 205 2.32 18.83 1.18
C GLU A 205 3.77 18.33 1.11
#